data_a4f4622f875517f179fe4623231f3e0d
#
_entry.id   a4f4622f875517f179fe4623231f3e0d
#
_cell.length_a   1.000
_cell.length_b   1.000
_cell.length_c   1.000
_cell.angle_alpha   90.00
_cell.angle_beta   90.00
_cell.angle_gamma   90.00
#
_symmetry.space_group_name_H-M   'P 1'
#
loop_
_entity.id
_entity.type
_entity.pdbx_description
1 polymer ?
#
loop_
_entity_poly.entity_id
_entity_poly.type
_entity_poly.pdbx_seq_one_letter_code
_entity_poly.pdbx_strand_id
1 'polypeptide(L)'
;MSTDKKISIDIQNVTKRFGAFTALNGVSLDIRDNEFFTLLGPSGCGKTTLLRLIAGFEEVTDGAIHLYGQNIADLLPNERPINTVFQQYALFPHMNVTDNVMFGLLRLGQDTSKAKARVGEVLELVRLSDFADRMPGQLSGGQQQRVALARALAPSPKVLLLDEPLSALDLKLRQAVRLELQQIQVQTGITFIFVTHDQEEALTMSDRIAVLEGGRVQQVGSAREIYEAPENKFVADFIGETNLIDVTVSNVANGKGSCVLPGGAQILCSAAQGALVGSGHLSLRPERIKITASGKGMLEGKTVRHIYLGTDLHIEVSLTSGSHVTVRMQNSTQIKIPNLGQSVGLDFEASSARLLVD
;
A
#
# COMPACT_ATOMS: atom_id res chain seq x y z
N MET A 1 -1.08 -20.47 13.66
CA MET A 1 -2.42 -20.45 14.26
C MET A 1 -3.15 -19.24 13.69
N SER A 2 -4.04 -19.46 12.74
CA SER A 2 -4.95 -18.42 12.24
C SER A 2 -5.97 -18.16 13.34
N THR A 3 -5.72 -17.19 14.22
CA THR A 3 -6.78 -16.64 15.05
C THR A 3 -7.70 -15.89 14.11
N ASP A 4 -8.94 -16.34 14.02
CA ASP A 4 -10.03 -15.69 13.31
C ASP A 4 -10.20 -14.28 13.93
N LYS A 5 -9.44 -13.29 13.43
CA LYS A 5 -9.53 -11.91 13.91
C LYS A 5 -10.93 -11.41 13.54
N LYS A 6 -11.63 -10.82 14.50
CA LYS A 6 -12.93 -10.19 14.28
C LYS A 6 -12.83 -9.16 13.15
N ILE A 7 -13.82 -9.12 12.27
CA ILE A 7 -13.90 -8.12 11.21
C ILE A 7 -14.39 -6.81 11.83
N SER A 8 -13.63 -5.72 11.63
CA SER A 8 -14.02 -4.38 12.04
C SER A 8 -14.85 -3.68 10.98
N ILE A 9 -14.41 -3.71 9.72
CA ILE A 9 -15.12 -3.17 8.56
C ILE A 9 -15.33 -4.29 7.54
N ASP A 10 -16.58 -4.48 7.12
CA ASP A 10 -16.96 -5.40 6.06
C ASP A 10 -17.66 -4.62 4.93
N ILE A 11 -17.04 -4.60 3.77
CA ILE A 11 -17.49 -3.89 2.57
C ILE A 11 -18.01 -4.95 1.61
N GLN A 12 -19.30 -4.88 1.27
CA GLN A 12 -20.00 -5.89 0.49
C GLN A 12 -20.49 -5.30 -0.83
N ASN A 13 -19.83 -5.66 -1.93
CA ASN A 13 -20.20 -5.32 -3.30
C ASN A 13 -20.50 -3.82 -3.52
N VAL A 14 -19.71 -2.94 -2.91
CA VAL A 14 -19.93 -1.50 -2.89
C VAL A 14 -19.66 -0.89 -4.25
N THR A 15 -20.65 -0.18 -4.77
CA THR A 15 -20.57 0.63 -5.99
C THR A 15 -20.83 2.09 -5.66
N LYS A 16 -20.01 3.00 -6.19
CA LYS A 16 -20.25 4.45 -6.11
C LYS A 16 -20.21 5.07 -7.51
N ARG A 17 -21.29 5.78 -7.84
CA ARG A 17 -21.43 6.53 -9.10
C ARG A 17 -21.61 8.02 -8.82
N PHE A 18 -20.98 8.84 -9.63
CA PHE A 18 -21.17 10.28 -9.71
C PHE A 18 -21.68 10.61 -11.12
N GLY A 19 -23.01 10.70 -11.28
CA GLY A 19 -23.61 10.79 -12.60
C GLY A 19 -23.24 9.57 -13.47
N ALA A 20 -22.62 9.80 -14.61
CA ALA A 20 -22.17 8.74 -15.52
C ALA A 20 -20.83 8.10 -15.12
N PHE A 21 -20.08 8.70 -14.20
CA PHE A 21 -18.78 8.19 -13.77
C PHE A 21 -18.91 7.19 -12.62
N THR A 22 -18.33 6.00 -12.78
CA THR A 22 -18.27 4.97 -11.73
C THR A 22 -16.91 5.03 -11.03
N ALA A 23 -16.89 5.53 -9.81
CA ALA A 23 -15.67 5.67 -9.01
C ALA A 23 -15.28 4.37 -8.29
N LEU A 24 -16.27 3.56 -7.89
CA LEU A 24 -16.09 2.22 -7.33
C LEU A 24 -17.08 1.27 -7.99
N ASN A 25 -16.63 0.07 -8.31
CA ASN A 25 -17.40 -0.90 -9.08
C ASN A 25 -17.36 -2.29 -8.43
N GLY A 26 -18.34 -2.56 -7.55
CA GLY A 26 -18.51 -3.84 -6.90
C GLY A 26 -17.37 -4.21 -5.94
N VAL A 27 -16.87 -3.26 -5.15
CA VAL A 27 -15.77 -3.48 -4.19
C VAL A 27 -16.27 -4.32 -3.03
N SER A 28 -15.59 -5.45 -2.77
CA SER A 28 -15.77 -6.28 -1.58
C SER A 28 -14.44 -6.44 -0.86
N LEU A 29 -14.43 -6.18 0.47
CA LEU A 29 -13.21 -6.10 1.25
C LEU A 29 -13.52 -6.26 2.74
N ASP A 30 -12.78 -7.12 3.44
CA ASP A 30 -12.79 -7.26 4.89
C ASP A 30 -11.58 -6.58 5.53
N ILE A 31 -11.79 -5.79 6.56
CA ILE A 31 -10.73 -5.19 7.38
C ILE A 31 -10.87 -5.73 8.80
N ARG A 32 -9.80 -6.29 9.33
CA ARG A 32 -9.81 -6.97 10.61
C ARG A 32 -9.64 -5.99 11.77
N ASP A 33 -10.10 -6.41 12.93
CA ASP A 33 -9.93 -5.62 14.14
C ASP A 33 -8.44 -5.53 14.52
N ASN A 34 -8.04 -4.33 14.96
CA ASN A 34 -6.67 -4.05 15.36
C ASN A 34 -5.63 -4.39 14.27
N GLU A 35 -5.92 -4.05 12.99
CA GLU A 35 -4.92 -4.15 11.93
C GLU A 35 -4.58 -2.76 11.36
N PHE A 36 -3.38 -2.64 10.84
CA PHE A 36 -2.96 -1.53 10.00
C PHE A 36 -3.23 -1.93 8.55
N PHE A 37 -4.35 -1.47 7.99
CA PHE A 37 -4.81 -1.81 6.65
C PHE A 37 -4.57 -0.66 5.68
N THR A 38 -3.94 -0.93 4.53
CA THR A 38 -3.65 0.11 3.53
C THR A 38 -4.44 -0.07 2.25
N LEU A 39 -5.05 1.02 1.78
CA LEU A 39 -5.59 1.17 0.42
C LEU A 39 -4.51 1.81 -0.46
N LEU A 40 -3.98 1.05 -1.40
CA LEU A 40 -2.88 1.46 -2.28
C LEU A 40 -3.35 1.46 -3.75
N GLY A 41 -2.84 2.38 -4.57
CA GLY A 41 -3.14 2.42 -6.00
C GLY A 41 -2.86 3.79 -6.61
N PRO A 42 -2.92 3.94 -7.94
CA PRO A 42 -2.69 5.20 -8.63
C PRO A 42 -3.74 6.26 -8.27
N SER A 43 -3.46 7.52 -8.63
CA SER A 43 -4.41 8.61 -8.44
C SER A 43 -5.70 8.34 -9.23
N GLY A 44 -6.86 8.64 -8.62
CA GLY A 44 -8.16 8.45 -9.26
C GLY A 44 -8.72 7.01 -9.25
N CYS A 45 -8.05 6.03 -8.64
CA CYS A 45 -8.54 4.64 -8.60
C CYS A 45 -9.66 4.37 -7.57
N GLY A 46 -10.11 5.39 -6.80
CA GLY A 46 -11.24 5.26 -5.88
C GLY A 46 -10.90 5.16 -4.38
N LYS A 47 -9.62 5.18 -3.96
CA LYS A 47 -9.20 5.06 -2.54
C LYS A 47 -9.89 6.06 -1.60
N THR A 48 -9.74 7.36 -1.89
CA THR A 48 -10.37 8.44 -1.10
C THR A 48 -11.90 8.37 -1.16
N THR A 49 -12.48 7.92 -2.30
CA THR A 49 -13.92 7.69 -2.40
C THR A 49 -14.37 6.59 -1.44
N LEU A 50 -13.66 5.46 -1.41
CA LEU A 50 -13.96 4.36 -0.49
C LEU A 50 -13.82 4.81 0.97
N LEU A 51 -12.76 5.55 1.28
CA LEU A 51 -12.55 6.11 2.63
C LEU A 51 -13.69 7.05 3.03
N ARG A 52 -14.17 7.92 2.12
CA ARG A 52 -15.31 8.84 2.38
C ARG A 52 -16.63 8.10 2.59
N LEU A 53 -16.87 6.99 1.90
CA LEU A 53 -18.02 6.12 2.13
C LEU A 53 -17.98 5.49 3.53
N ILE A 54 -16.82 5.00 3.97
CA ILE A 54 -16.64 4.46 5.32
C ILE A 54 -16.84 5.55 6.38
N ALA A 55 -16.33 6.76 6.12
CA ALA A 55 -16.51 7.92 7.02
C ALA A 55 -17.94 8.47 7.07
N GLY A 56 -18.77 8.17 6.06
CA GLY A 56 -20.14 8.72 5.93
C GLY A 56 -20.20 10.10 5.28
N PHE A 57 -19.11 10.56 4.65
CA PHE A 57 -19.12 11.82 3.88
C PHE A 57 -19.69 11.65 2.47
N GLU A 58 -19.89 10.42 2.05
CA GLU A 58 -20.51 10.03 0.79
C GLU A 58 -21.50 8.89 1.04
N GLU A 59 -22.54 8.79 0.22
CA GLU A 59 -23.51 7.71 0.26
C GLU A 59 -23.14 6.62 -0.73
N VAL A 60 -23.39 5.37 -0.35
CA VAL A 60 -23.23 4.19 -1.23
C VAL A 60 -24.30 4.23 -2.32
N THR A 61 -23.91 3.99 -3.59
CA THR A 61 -24.92 3.86 -4.66
C THR A 61 -25.56 2.46 -4.65
N ASP A 62 -24.75 1.42 -4.38
CA ASP A 62 -25.19 0.03 -4.29
C ASP A 62 -24.22 -0.75 -3.38
N GLY A 63 -24.70 -1.83 -2.74
CA GLY A 63 -23.92 -2.61 -1.77
C GLY A 63 -24.12 -2.12 -0.33
N ALA A 64 -23.26 -2.59 0.60
CA ALA A 64 -23.36 -2.27 2.01
C ALA A 64 -21.98 -2.15 2.68
N ILE A 65 -21.90 -1.36 3.75
CA ILE A 65 -20.72 -1.24 4.62
C ILE A 65 -21.16 -1.53 6.06
N HIS A 66 -20.49 -2.50 6.69
CA HIS A 66 -20.78 -2.87 8.07
C HIS A 66 -19.57 -2.54 8.96
N LEU A 67 -19.84 -2.00 10.13
CA LEU A 67 -18.88 -1.80 11.21
C LEU A 67 -19.20 -2.78 12.35
N TYR A 68 -18.33 -3.74 12.62
CA TYR A 68 -18.55 -4.84 13.57
C TYR A 68 -19.91 -5.56 13.38
N GLY A 69 -20.31 -5.76 12.11
CA GLY A 69 -21.57 -6.42 11.73
C GLY A 69 -22.79 -5.51 11.71
N GLN A 70 -22.69 -4.24 12.14
CA GLN A 70 -23.77 -3.27 12.05
C GLN A 70 -23.66 -2.48 10.75
N ASN A 71 -24.71 -2.44 9.95
CA ASN A 71 -24.77 -1.57 8.76
C ASN A 71 -24.67 -0.10 9.20
N ILE A 72 -23.75 0.63 8.57
CA ILE A 72 -23.48 2.04 8.88
C ILE A 72 -23.90 3.00 7.75
N ALA A 73 -24.58 2.48 6.70
CA ALA A 73 -24.96 3.29 5.54
C ALA A 73 -25.83 4.49 5.93
N ASP A 74 -26.80 4.27 6.83
CA ASP A 74 -27.77 5.30 7.26
C ASP A 74 -27.28 6.18 8.42
N LEU A 75 -26.10 5.86 8.98
CA LEU A 75 -25.54 6.65 10.09
C LEU A 75 -24.84 7.91 9.58
N LEU A 76 -25.12 9.04 10.21
CA LEU A 76 -24.40 10.29 9.96
C LEU A 76 -22.91 10.16 10.36
N PRO A 77 -22.00 10.94 9.76
CA PRO A 77 -20.57 10.88 10.08
C PRO A 77 -20.24 10.99 11.57
N ASN A 78 -20.96 11.85 12.30
CA ASN A 78 -20.76 12.06 13.74
C ASN A 78 -21.34 10.94 14.64
N GLU A 79 -22.15 10.06 14.08
CA GLU A 79 -22.72 8.90 14.78
C GLU A 79 -21.87 7.64 14.60
N ARG A 80 -20.93 7.65 13.64
CA ARG A 80 -20.00 6.55 13.40
C ARG A 80 -18.85 6.62 14.39
N PRO A 81 -18.49 5.55 15.10
CA PRO A 81 -17.30 5.52 15.97
C PRO A 81 -16.01 5.43 15.15
N ILE A 82 -15.90 6.30 14.16
CA ILE A 82 -14.85 6.40 13.16
C ILE A 82 -14.37 7.85 13.12
N ASN A 83 -13.07 8.07 13.13
CA ASN A 83 -12.52 9.42 12.93
C ASN A 83 -11.58 9.45 11.73
N THR A 84 -11.43 10.64 11.15
CA THR A 84 -10.62 10.85 9.94
C THR A 84 -9.55 11.91 10.17
N VAL A 85 -8.32 11.61 9.76
CA VAL A 85 -7.23 12.57 9.55
C VAL A 85 -7.17 12.87 8.06
N PHE A 86 -7.44 14.12 7.69
CA PHE A 86 -7.43 14.58 6.30
C PHE A 86 -6.02 14.93 5.84
N GLN A 87 -5.78 14.90 4.54
CA GLN A 87 -4.52 15.24 3.89
C GLN A 87 -3.98 16.64 4.29
N GLN A 88 -4.87 17.63 4.44
CA GLN A 88 -4.51 18.99 4.86
C GLN A 88 -4.61 19.21 6.36
N TYR A 89 -4.70 18.14 7.17
CA TYR A 89 -4.85 18.14 8.64
C TYR A 89 -6.09 18.85 9.17
N ALA A 90 -6.64 19.85 8.48
CA ALA A 90 -7.85 20.60 8.79
C ALA A 90 -7.91 21.09 10.26
N LEU A 91 -6.79 21.59 10.78
CA LEU A 91 -6.73 22.19 12.13
C LEU A 91 -7.52 23.48 12.18
N PHE A 92 -8.14 23.77 13.33
CA PHE A 92 -8.81 25.04 13.58
C PHE A 92 -7.74 26.12 13.85
N PRO A 93 -7.52 27.09 12.93
CA PRO A 93 -6.39 28.01 13.03
C PRO A 93 -6.52 29.03 14.18
N HIS A 94 -7.72 29.22 14.68
CA HIS A 94 -8.08 30.14 15.79
C HIS A 94 -8.08 29.47 17.18
N MET A 95 -7.72 28.18 17.23
CA MET A 95 -7.64 27.39 18.46
C MET A 95 -6.19 26.93 18.67
N ASN A 96 -5.71 26.92 19.92
CA ASN A 96 -4.43 26.29 20.25
C ASN A 96 -4.48 24.76 20.12
N VAL A 97 -3.37 24.08 20.41
CA VAL A 97 -3.27 22.61 20.31
C VAL A 97 -4.26 21.93 21.26
N THR A 98 -4.29 22.35 22.52
CA THR A 98 -5.22 21.82 23.53
C THR A 98 -6.67 21.92 23.06
N ASP A 99 -7.09 23.11 22.61
CA ASP A 99 -8.47 23.38 22.19
C ASP A 99 -8.84 22.59 20.92
N ASN A 100 -7.91 22.46 19.97
CA ASN A 100 -8.08 21.61 18.78
C ASN A 100 -8.40 20.17 19.16
N VAL A 101 -7.64 19.59 20.08
CA VAL A 101 -7.81 18.19 20.52
C VAL A 101 -9.05 18.04 21.39
N MET A 102 -9.35 19.00 22.24
CA MET A 102 -10.48 19.00 23.17
C MET A 102 -11.84 19.20 22.47
N PHE A 103 -11.86 19.86 21.31
CA PHE A 103 -13.08 20.24 20.60
C PHE A 103 -14.08 19.08 20.42
N GLY A 104 -13.60 17.94 19.91
CA GLY A 104 -14.45 16.77 19.68
C GLY A 104 -15.03 16.19 20.97
N LEU A 105 -14.25 16.16 22.05
CA LEU A 105 -14.67 15.63 23.35
C LEU A 105 -15.82 16.45 23.94
N LEU A 106 -15.72 17.79 23.87
CA LEU A 106 -16.78 18.68 24.32
C LEU A 106 -18.05 18.56 23.48
N ARG A 107 -17.91 18.36 22.15
CA ARG A 107 -19.08 18.12 21.27
C ARG A 107 -19.80 16.81 21.55
N LEU A 108 -19.07 15.81 22.05
CA LEU A 108 -19.62 14.54 22.52
C LEU A 108 -20.21 14.64 23.94
N GLY A 109 -20.27 15.85 24.55
CA GLY A 109 -20.85 16.10 25.86
C GLY A 109 -19.98 15.67 27.04
N GLN A 110 -18.67 15.46 26.83
CA GLN A 110 -17.78 15.14 27.94
C GLN A 110 -17.59 16.35 28.86
N ASP A 111 -17.48 16.08 30.17
CA ASP A 111 -17.12 17.08 31.16
C ASP A 111 -15.72 17.67 30.88
N THR A 112 -15.57 18.98 31.07
CA THR A 112 -14.33 19.73 30.75
C THR A 112 -13.10 19.18 31.50
N SER A 113 -13.27 18.71 32.75
CA SER A 113 -12.16 18.15 33.54
C SER A 113 -11.70 16.81 32.95
N LYS A 114 -12.64 15.94 32.60
CA LYS A 114 -12.35 14.66 31.93
C LYS A 114 -11.74 14.88 30.55
N ALA A 115 -12.29 15.82 29.79
CA ALA A 115 -11.76 16.18 28.47
C ALA A 115 -10.31 16.69 28.57
N LYS A 116 -9.99 17.55 29.54
CA LYS A 116 -8.63 18.03 29.79
C LYS A 116 -7.66 16.89 30.15
N ALA A 117 -8.04 15.96 31.01
CA ALA A 117 -7.22 14.81 31.34
C ALA A 117 -6.93 13.96 30.09
N ARG A 118 -7.97 13.68 29.29
CA ARG A 118 -7.84 12.91 28.05
C ARG A 118 -6.94 13.61 27.01
N VAL A 119 -7.04 14.94 26.89
CA VAL A 119 -6.13 15.74 26.02
C VAL A 119 -4.69 15.56 26.45
N GLY A 120 -4.39 15.62 27.77
CA GLY A 120 -3.03 15.40 28.30
C GLY A 120 -2.47 14.03 27.90
N GLU A 121 -3.25 12.96 28.10
CA GLU A 121 -2.85 11.59 27.71
C GLU A 121 -2.53 11.47 26.20
N VAL A 122 -3.39 12.05 25.37
CA VAL A 122 -3.22 11.94 23.92
C VAL A 122 -2.08 12.84 23.41
N LEU A 123 -1.85 14.01 23.99
CA LEU A 123 -0.70 14.86 23.67
C LEU A 123 0.62 14.21 24.08
N GLU A 124 0.66 13.49 25.20
CA GLU A 124 1.81 12.68 25.59
C GLU A 124 2.05 11.55 24.59
N LEU A 125 1.01 10.83 24.17
CA LEU A 125 1.08 9.74 23.17
C LEU A 125 1.71 10.22 21.85
N VAL A 126 1.35 11.43 21.38
CA VAL A 126 1.90 12.01 20.13
C VAL A 126 3.13 12.89 20.37
N ARG A 127 3.67 12.95 21.60
CA ARG A 127 4.88 13.72 21.99
C ARG A 127 4.74 15.23 21.71
N LEU A 128 3.58 15.80 22.05
CA LEU A 128 3.28 17.22 21.86
C LEU A 128 2.90 17.96 23.16
N SER A 129 3.18 17.40 24.35
CA SER A 129 2.83 18.01 25.64
C SER A 129 3.40 19.43 25.79
N ASP A 130 4.65 19.68 25.36
CA ASP A 130 5.31 20.99 25.43
C ASP A 130 4.74 22.04 24.44
N PHE A 131 3.85 21.62 23.54
CA PHE A 131 3.26 22.47 22.49
C PHE A 131 1.76 22.76 22.74
N ALA A 132 1.23 22.38 23.90
CA ALA A 132 -0.19 22.42 24.23
C ALA A 132 -0.86 23.79 24.00
N ASP A 133 -0.15 24.88 24.30
CA ASP A 133 -0.67 26.27 24.20
C ASP A 133 -0.35 26.95 22.88
N ARG A 134 0.37 26.27 21.96
CA ARG A 134 0.75 26.86 20.66
C ARG A 134 -0.42 26.85 19.67
N MET A 135 -0.43 27.86 18.81
CA MET A 135 -1.34 27.94 17.67
C MET A 135 -0.82 27.12 16.50
N PRO A 136 -1.69 26.57 15.63
CA PRO A 136 -1.27 25.76 14.45
C PRO A 136 -0.21 26.43 13.57
N GLY A 137 -0.30 27.75 13.35
CA GLY A 137 0.68 28.51 12.56
C GLY A 137 2.09 28.60 13.17
N GLN A 138 2.26 28.22 14.44
CA GLN A 138 3.55 28.19 15.14
C GLN A 138 4.20 26.79 15.12
N LEU A 139 3.57 25.82 14.44
CA LEU A 139 3.98 24.42 14.40
C LEU A 139 4.55 24.07 13.03
N SER A 140 5.53 23.17 13.03
CA SER A 140 5.98 22.53 11.78
C SER A 140 4.89 21.62 11.18
N GLY A 141 4.99 21.27 9.90
CA GLY A 141 4.03 20.37 9.25
C GLY A 141 3.85 19.04 9.96
N GLY A 142 4.95 18.42 10.42
CA GLY A 142 4.87 17.18 11.20
C GLY A 142 4.23 17.37 12.59
N GLN A 143 4.41 18.52 13.24
CA GLN A 143 3.72 18.83 14.49
C GLN A 143 2.21 19.05 14.25
N GLN A 144 1.84 19.75 13.16
CA GLN A 144 0.42 19.93 12.80
C GLN A 144 -0.25 18.58 12.52
N GLN A 145 0.43 17.67 11.85
CA GLN A 145 -0.05 16.31 11.62
C GLN A 145 -0.30 15.56 12.93
N ARG A 146 0.65 15.62 13.88
CA ARG A 146 0.47 15.01 15.21
C ARG A 146 -0.69 15.62 16.00
N VAL A 147 -0.95 16.92 15.87
CA VAL A 147 -2.14 17.55 16.45
C VAL A 147 -3.43 17.01 15.82
N ALA A 148 -3.46 16.87 14.49
CA ALA A 148 -4.61 16.28 13.79
C ALA A 148 -4.85 14.82 14.21
N LEU A 149 -3.77 14.05 14.38
CA LEU A 149 -3.82 12.69 14.88
C LEU A 149 -4.33 12.63 16.32
N ALA A 150 -3.80 13.50 17.21
CA ALA A 150 -4.26 13.62 18.60
C ALA A 150 -5.76 13.96 18.67
N ARG A 151 -6.21 14.92 17.87
CA ARG A 151 -7.63 15.30 17.77
C ARG A 151 -8.51 14.11 17.33
N ALA A 152 -8.03 13.30 16.39
CA ALA A 152 -8.76 12.15 15.90
C ALA A 152 -8.76 10.98 16.91
N LEU A 153 -7.71 10.81 17.71
CA LEU A 153 -7.57 9.76 18.73
C LEU A 153 -8.29 10.10 20.05
N ALA A 154 -8.45 11.38 20.37
CA ALA A 154 -9.01 11.82 21.66
C ALA A 154 -10.39 11.20 21.97
N PRO A 155 -11.35 11.10 21.01
CA PRO A 155 -12.64 10.47 21.23
C PRO A 155 -12.61 8.94 21.38
N SER A 156 -11.43 8.32 21.28
CA SER A 156 -11.25 6.85 21.31
C SER A 156 -12.09 6.11 20.26
N PRO A 157 -11.87 6.41 18.96
CA PRO A 157 -12.61 5.76 17.88
C PRO A 157 -12.27 4.29 17.81
N LYS A 158 -13.17 3.49 17.21
CA LYS A 158 -12.89 2.06 16.89
C LYS A 158 -12.04 1.91 15.63
N VAL A 159 -12.19 2.84 14.69
CA VAL A 159 -11.46 2.88 13.42
C VAL A 159 -10.94 4.29 13.18
N LEU A 160 -9.68 4.40 12.77
CA LEU A 160 -9.06 5.65 12.35
C LEU A 160 -8.77 5.61 10.86
N LEU A 161 -9.30 6.58 10.12
CA LEU A 161 -9.08 6.77 8.70
C LEU A 161 -7.99 7.82 8.48
N LEU A 162 -7.04 7.52 7.61
CA LEU A 162 -5.89 8.38 7.30
C LEU A 162 -5.83 8.61 5.79
N ASP A 163 -6.22 9.80 5.33
CA ASP A 163 -6.26 10.14 3.89
C ASP A 163 -4.96 10.83 3.48
N GLU A 164 -4.02 10.09 2.91
CA GLU A 164 -2.69 10.52 2.46
C GLU A 164 -1.95 11.41 3.48
N PRO A 165 -1.87 11.02 4.76
CA PRO A 165 -1.43 11.92 5.82
C PRO A 165 0.06 12.29 5.74
N LEU A 166 0.87 11.57 4.96
CA LEU A 166 2.32 11.76 4.83
C LEU A 166 2.73 12.54 3.57
N SER A 167 1.78 12.83 2.68
CA SER A 167 2.06 13.39 1.34
C SER A 167 2.72 14.78 1.37
N ALA A 168 2.45 15.59 2.40
CA ALA A 168 2.98 16.94 2.54
C ALA A 168 4.35 17.01 3.26
N LEU A 169 4.92 15.87 3.69
CA LEU A 169 6.15 15.80 4.47
C LEU A 169 7.38 15.52 3.59
N ASP A 170 8.54 16.08 3.99
CA ASP A 170 9.82 15.69 3.42
C ASP A 170 10.19 14.23 3.76
N LEU A 171 11.15 13.66 3.02
CA LEU A 171 11.51 12.24 3.12
C LEU A 171 11.93 11.80 4.53
N LYS A 172 12.78 12.60 5.23
CA LYS A 172 13.27 12.24 6.56
C LYS A 172 12.16 12.26 7.61
N LEU A 173 11.33 13.31 7.56
CA LEU A 173 10.20 13.46 8.45
C LEU A 173 9.15 12.37 8.20
N ARG A 174 8.88 12.04 6.92
CA ARG A 174 7.99 10.95 6.52
C ARG A 174 8.42 9.62 7.12
N GLN A 175 9.70 9.27 7.04
CA GLN A 175 10.25 8.03 7.64
C GLN A 175 10.05 7.99 9.16
N ALA A 176 10.29 9.10 9.87
CA ALA A 176 10.08 9.16 11.30
C ALA A 176 8.60 8.99 11.69
N VAL A 177 7.71 9.68 10.98
CA VAL A 177 6.26 9.64 11.25
C VAL A 177 5.65 8.27 10.93
N ARG A 178 6.16 7.54 9.92
CA ARG A 178 5.74 6.14 9.65
C ARG A 178 5.90 5.26 10.89
N LEU A 179 7.08 5.28 11.50
CA LEU A 179 7.37 4.48 12.71
C LEU A 179 6.47 4.89 13.88
N GLU A 180 6.22 6.20 14.04
CA GLU A 180 5.33 6.71 15.10
C GLU A 180 3.87 6.25 14.90
N LEU A 181 3.35 6.31 13.68
CA LEU A 181 1.99 5.83 13.36
C LEU A 181 1.82 4.34 13.68
N GLN A 182 2.81 3.51 13.34
CA GLN A 182 2.78 2.08 13.71
C GLN A 182 2.80 1.89 15.23
N GLN A 183 3.66 2.62 15.94
CA GLN A 183 3.72 2.54 17.41
C GLN A 183 2.39 2.94 18.06
N ILE A 184 1.77 4.03 17.58
CA ILE A 184 0.48 4.51 18.08
C ILE A 184 -0.61 3.47 17.81
N GLN A 185 -0.64 2.86 16.63
CA GLN A 185 -1.60 1.82 16.28
C GLN A 185 -1.47 0.62 17.24
N VAL A 186 -0.25 0.12 17.46
CA VAL A 186 0.01 -0.99 18.40
C VAL A 186 -0.37 -0.62 19.84
N GLN A 187 -0.04 0.59 20.32
CA GLN A 187 -0.32 1.03 21.68
C GLN A 187 -1.82 1.25 21.93
N THR A 188 -2.54 1.73 20.93
CA THR A 188 -3.98 2.04 21.07
C THR A 188 -4.88 0.85 20.78
N GLY A 189 -4.41 -0.15 20.01
CA GLY A 189 -5.22 -1.28 19.56
C GLY A 189 -6.37 -0.89 18.61
N ILE A 190 -6.32 0.32 18.01
CA ILE A 190 -7.33 0.82 17.08
C ILE A 190 -7.04 0.27 15.67
N THR A 191 -8.08 -0.05 14.91
CA THR A 191 -7.94 -0.37 13.49
C THR A 191 -7.61 0.88 12.69
N PHE A 192 -6.52 0.88 11.93
CA PHE A 192 -6.13 1.98 11.04
C PHE A 192 -6.42 1.60 9.59
N ILE A 193 -7.09 2.51 8.86
CA ILE A 193 -7.26 2.44 7.40
C ILE A 193 -6.47 3.60 6.79
N PHE A 194 -5.40 3.27 6.12
CA PHE A 194 -4.42 4.20 5.58
C PHE A 194 -4.53 4.27 4.06
N VAL A 195 -4.69 5.45 3.51
CA VAL A 195 -4.69 5.69 2.07
C VAL A 195 -3.35 6.27 1.66
N THR A 196 -2.73 5.68 0.66
CA THR A 196 -1.50 6.20 0.05
C THR A 196 -1.40 5.82 -1.42
N HIS A 197 -0.55 6.51 -2.14
CA HIS A 197 -0.05 6.12 -3.47
C HIS A 197 1.43 5.72 -3.42
N ASP A 198 2.07 5.80 -2.26
CA ASP A 198 3.48 5.44 -2.03
C ASP A 198 3.57 3.96 -1.64
N GLN A 199 4.26 3.19 -2.49
CA GLN A 199 4.43 1.75 -2.30
C GLN A 199 5.30 1.42 -1.07
N GLU A 200 6.32 2.25 -0.80
CA GLU A 200 7.21 2.04 0.35
C GLU A 200 6.45 2.21 1.68
N GLU A 201 5.53 3.19 1.74
CA GLU A 201 4.65 3.36 2.89
C GLU A 201 3.78 2.11 3.10
N ALA A 202 3.11 1.65 2.04
CA ALA A 202 2.24 0.48 2.11
C ALA A 202 3.00 -0.78 2.53
N LEU A 203 4.14 -1.07 1.89
CA LEU A 203 4.93 -2.28 2.15
C LEU A 203 5.57 -2.30 3.54
N THR A 204 5.91 -1.12 4.12
CA THR A 204 6.61 -1.05 5.40
C THR A 204 5.70 -0.94 6.62
N MET A 205 4.46 -0.43 6.43
CA MET A 205 3.59 -0.11 7.57
C MET A 205 2.45 -1.11 7.77
N SER A 206 2.04 -1.83 6.73
CA SER A 206 0.75 -2.51 6.72
C SER A 206 0.83 -3.98 7.13
N ASP A 207 -0.17 -4.43 7.90
CA ASP A 207 -0.44 -5.85 8.08
C ASP A 207 -0.99 -6.47 6.78
N ARG A 208 -1.93 -5.74 6.12
CA ARG A 208 -2.50 -6.09 4.81
C ARG A 208 -2.68 -4.86 3.94
N ILE A 209 -2.56 -5.06 2.64
CA ILE A 209 -2.68 -4.05 1.60
C ILE A 209 -3.76 -4.49 0.62
N ALA A 210 -4.69 -3.59 0.29
CA ALA A 210 -5.55 -3.73 -0.87
C ALA A 210 -5.02 -2.84 -2.00
N VAL A 211 -4.69 -3.45 -3.13
CA VAL A 211 -4.28 -2.73 -4.34
C VAL A 211 -5.51 -2.46 -5.18
N LEU A 212 -5.77 -1.18 -5.48
CA LEU A 212 -6.92 -0.71 -6.25
C LEU A 212 -6.50 -0.18 -7.61
N GLU A 213 -7.30 -0.49 -8.63
CA GLU A 213 -7.20 0.07 -9.98
C GLU A 213 -8.59 0.20 -10.59
N GLY A 214 -8.88 1.33 -11.27
CA GLY A 214 -10.12 1.52 -12.00
C GLY A 214 -11.40 1.29 -11.17
N GLY A 215 -11.37 1.63 -9.88
CA GLY A 215 -12.49 1.45 -8.96
C GLY A 215 -12.73 0.00 -8.51
N ARG A 216 -11.76 -0.89 -8.70
CA ARG A 216 -11.82 -2.32 -8.31
C ARG A 216 -10.63 -2.70 -7.44
N VAL A 217 -10.81 -3.67 -6.58
CA VAL A 217 -9.71 -4.31 -5.84
C VAL A 217 -9.07 -5.35 -6.77
N GLN A 218 -7.77 -5.21 -6.99
CA GLN A 218 -6.98 -6.11 -7.82
C GLN A 218 -6.39 -7.27 -7.01
N GLN A 219 -5.94 -6.98 -5.79
CA GLN A 219 -5.38 -7.98 -4.87
C GLN A 219 -5.45 -7.47 -3.44
N VAL A 220 -5.64 -8.38 -2.48
CA VAL A 220 -5.49 -8.12 -1.04
C VAL A 220 -4.55 -9.16 -0.45
N GLY A 221 -3.54 -8.71 0.30
CA GLY A 221 -2.58 -9.60 0.93
C GLY A 221 -1.63 -8.88 1.87
N SER A 222 -0.75 -9.61 2.54
CA SER A 222 0.38 -9.05 3.27
C SER A 222 1.35 -8.35 2.30
N ALA A 223 2.19 -7.45 2.80
CA ALA A 223 3.22 -6.79 2.00
C ALA A 223 4.06 -7.80 1.19
N ARG A 224 4.40 -8.93 1.81
CA ARG A 224 5.16 -9.99 1.16
C ARG A 224 4.39 -10.66 0.02
N GLU A 225 3.11 -10.99 0.21
CA GLU A 225 2.27 -11.60 -0.82
C GLU A 225 2.08 -10.67 -2.01
N ILE A 226 1.80 -9.38 -1.76
CA ILE A 226 1.65 -8.36 -2.82
C ILE A 226 2.93 -8.22 -3.66
N TYR A 227 4.11 -8.25 -3.03
CA TYR A 227 5.40 -8.10 -3.72
C TYR A 227 5.89 -9.38 -4.41
N GLU A 228 5.89 -10.52 -3.69
CA GLU A 228 6.45 -11.78 -4.17
C GLU A 228 5.46 -12.63 -4.99
N ALA A 229 4.15 -12.44 -4.77
CA ALA A 229 3.11 -13.24 -5.38
C ALA A 229 1.99 -12.39 -6.03
N PRO A 230 2.33 -11.44 -6.93
CA PRO A 230 1.31 -10.64 -7.61
C PRO A 230 0.36 -11.54 -8.41
N GLU A 231 -0.95 -11.23 -8.37
CA GLU A 231 -1.97 -12.03 -9.03
C GLU A 231 -2.15 -11.68 -10.50
N ASN A 232 -1.86 -10.43 -10.88
CA ASN A 232 -2.00 -9.98 -12.26
C ASN A 232 -0.86 -9.05 -12.67
N LYS A 233 -0.82 -8.70 -13.94
CA LYS A 233 0.19 -7.83 -14.55
C LYS A 233 0.22 -6.44 -13.92
N PHE A 234 -0.96 -5.86 -13.64
CA PHE A 234 -1.05 -4.54 -13.03
C PHE A 234 -0.37 -4.52 -11.65
N VAL A 235 -0.69 -5.48 -10.77
CA VAL A 235 -0.08 -5.52 -9.43
C VAL A 235 1.42 -5.74 -9.52
N ALA A 236 1.89 -6.63 -10.43
CA ALA A 236 3.31 -6.89 -10.63
C ALA A 236 4.09 -5.64 -11.05
N ASP A 237 3.53 -4.85 -11.98
CA ASP A 237 4.16 -3.65 -12.54
C ASP A 237 4.01 -2.44 -11.60
N PHE A 238 2.87 -2.33 -10.91
CA PHE A 238 2.61 -1.23 -10.00
C PHE A 238 3.41 -1.35 -8.70
N ILE A 239 3.70 -2.56 -8.21
CA ILE A 239 4.42 -2.79 -6.94
C ILE A 239 5.89 -3.09 -7.18
N GLY A 240 6.73 -2.05 -7.03
CA GLY A 240 8.17 -2.16 -7.29
C GLY A 240 8.49 -2.34 -8.77
N GLU A 241 9.75 -2.52 -9.07
CA GLU A 241 10.20 -2.82 -10.43
C GLU A 241 10.01 -4.31 -10.74
N THR A 242 9.57 -4.61 -11.97
CA THR A 242 9.47 -6.00 -12.46
C THR A 242 9.87 -6.11 -13.92
N ASN A 243 10.41 -7.24 -14.29
CA ASN A 243 10.56 -7.64 -15.70
C ASN A 243 9.33 -8.46 -16.09
N LEU A 244 8.61 -8.04 -17.12
CA LEU A 244 7.55 -8.81 -17.75
C LEU A 244 8.11 -9.48 -19.00
N ILE A 245 8.25 -10.79 -18.96
CA ILE A 245 8.84 -11.60 -20.03
C ILE A 245 7.74 -12.39 -20.70
N ASP A 246 7.58 -12.22 -22.02
CA ASP A 246 6.64 -13.00 -22.81
C ASP A 246 7.07 -14.46 -22.86
N VAL A 247 6.18 -15.37 -22.55
CA VAL A 247 6.44 -16.81 -22.50
C VAL A 247 5.33 -17.60 -23.18
N THR A 248 5.65 -18.81 -23.62
CA THR A 248 4.64 -19.78 -24.03
C THR A 248 4.37 -20.75 -22.88
N VAL A 249 3.14 -20.78 -22.41
CA VAL A 249 2.69 -21.65 -21.31
C VAL A 249 2.21 -22.98 -21.88
N SER A 250 2.87 -24.06 -21.53
CA SER A 250 2.53 -25.42 -22.02
C SER A 250 1.58 -26.18 -21.10
N ASN A 251 1.62 -25.90 -19.79
CA ASN A 251 0.73 -26.51 -18.80
C ASN A 251 0.57 -25.62 -17.58
N VAL A 252 -0.63 -25.65 -16.95
CA VAL A 252 -0.89 -25.02 -15.65
C VAL A 252 -1.62 -26.03 -14.77
N ALA A 253 -1.02 -26.37 -13.63
CA ALA A 253 -1.59 -27.31 -12.67
C ALA A 253 -1.11 -27.02 -11.25
N ASN A 254 -1.99 -27.14 -10.26
CA ASN A 254 -1.67 -27.02 -8.82
C ASN A 254 -0.89 -25.73 -8.45
N GLY A 255 -1.27 -24.57 -9.03
CA GLY A 255 -0.60 -23.30 -8.79
C GLY A 255 0.81 -23.20 -9.39
N LYS A 256 1.17 -24.06 -10.35
CA LYS A 256 2.41 -24.04 -11.09
C LYS A 256 2.17 -23.99 -12.60
N GLY A 257 3.02 -23.25 -13.32
CA GLY A 257 3.02 -23.13 -14.76
C GLY A 257 4.31 -23.67 -15.37
N SER A 258 4.20 -24.50 -16.39
CA SER A 258 5.34 -24.91 -17.24
C SER A 258 5.44 -23.93 -18.40
N CYS A 259 6.52 -23.16 -18.45
CA CYS A 259 6.71 -22.09 -19.42
C CYS A 259 7.95 -22.33 -20.27
N VAL A 260 7.88 -21.93 -21.54
CA VAL A 260 9.02 -21.86 -22.46
C VAL A 260 9.44 -20.39 -22.56
N LEU A 261 10.68 -20.11 -22.15
CA LEU A 261 11.29 -18.77 -22.20
C LEU A 261 11.71 -18.39 -23.63
N PRO A 262 11.89 -17.09 -23.92
CA PRO A 262 12.61 -16.66 -25.12
C PRO A 262 14.00 -17.33 -25.18
N GLY A 263 14.27 -18.05 -26.26
CA GLY A 263 15.51 -18.88 -26.38
C GLY A 263 15.30 -20.38 -26.16
N GLY A 264 14.08 -20.81 -25.76
CA GLY A 264 13.68 -22.23 -25.73
C GLY A 264 13.90 -22.93 -24.39
N ALA A 265 14.48 -22.26 -23.38
CA ALA A 265 14.63 -22.86 -22.06
C ALA A 265 13.25 -23.10 -21.40
N GLN A 266 13.05 -24.25 -20.77
CA GLN A 266 11.83 -24.61 -20.07
C GLN A 266 12.00 -24.43 -18.58
N ILE A 267 11.01 -23.82 -17.94
CA ILE A 267 10.97 -23.63 -16.49
C ILE A 267 9.62 -24.07 -15.91
N LEU A 268 9.64 -24.47 -14.66
CA LEU A 268 8.45 -24.69 -13.83
C LEU A 268 8.40 -23.61 -12.76
N CYS A 269 7.49 -22.65 -12.90
CA CYS A 269 7.35 -21.49 -12.00
C CYS A 269 6.03 -21.52 -11.23
N SER A 270 5.86 -20.62 -10.26
CA SER A 270 4.56 -20.39 -9.64
C SER A 270 3.61 -19.74 -10.64
N ALA A 271 2.30 -20.02 -10.53
CA ALA A 271 1.28 -19.44 -11.39
C ALA A 271 0.21 -18.73 -10.54
N ALA A 272 -0.24 -17.56 -11.01
CA ALA A 272 -1.39 -16.87 -10.45
C ALA A 272 -2.68 -17.67 -10.70
N GLN A 273 -3.68 -17.45 -9.86
CA GLN A 273 -4.97 -18.09 -10.04
C GLN A 273 -5.63 -17.60 -11.34
N GLY A 274 -6.06 -18.53 -12.20
CA GLY A 274 -6.66 -18.19 -13.49
C GLY A 274 -5.68 -18.09 -14.65
N ALA A 275 -4.36 -18.33 -14.43
CA ALA A 275 -3.39 -18.43 -15.52
C ALA A 275 -3.76 -19.57 -16.50
N LEU A 276 -3.62 -19.31 -17.79
CA LEU A 276 -4.04 -20.21 -18.87
C LEU A 276 -2.85 -20.73 -19.70
N VAL A 277 -3.07 -21.83 -20.39
CA VAL A 277 -2.15 -22.38 -21.40
C VAL A 277 -2.19 -21.47 -22.64
N GLY A 278 -1.03 -21.24 -23.28
CA GLY A 278 -0.88 -20.39 -24.46
C GLY A 278 0.13 -19.27 -24.27
N SER A 279 -0.16 -18.08 -24.74
CA SER A 279 0.66 -16.89 -24.48
C SER A 279 0.45 -16.41 -23.04
N GLY A 280 1.52 -16.01 -22.38
CA GLY A 280 1.45 -15.49 -21.02
C GLY A 280 2.64 -14.59 -20.67
N HIS A 281 2.56 -13.92 -19.52
CA HIS A 281 3.61 -13.05 -19.02
C HIS A 281 4.22 -13.62 -17.75
N LEU A 282 5.54 -13.70 -17.71
CA LEU A 282 6.31 -14.09 -16.55
C LEU A 282 6.83 -12.84 -15.85
N SER A 283 6.44 -12.63 -14.59
CA SER A 283 7.02 -11.60 -13.74
C SER A 283 8.28 -12.12 -13.09
N LEU A 284 9.35 -11.31 -13.16
CA LEU A 284 10.64 -11.60 -12.54
C LEU A 284 11.28 -10.32 -12.01
N ARG A 285 11.52 -10.28 -10.71
CA ARG A 285 12.09 -9.11 -10.06
C ARG A 285 13.56 -8.88 -10.48
N PRO A 286 14.00 -7.63 -10.75
CA PRO A 286 15.36 -7.32 -11.17
C PRO A 286 16.46 -7.84 -10.24
N GLU A 287 16.23 -7.84 -8.93
CA GLU A 287 17.18 -8.32 -7.91
C GLU A 287 17.26 -9.86 -7.82
N ARG A 288 16.37 -10.58 -8.48
CA ARG A 288 16.37 -12.05 -8.55
C ARG A 288 17.17 -12.58 -9.72
N ILE A 289 17.61 -11.71 -10.61
CA ILE A 289 18.37 -12.09 -11.82
C ILE A 289 19.85 -11.93 -11.55
N LYS A 290 20.63 -12.95 -11.95
CA LYS A 290 22.09 -12.97 -11.89
C LYS A 290 22.66 -12.91 -13.29
N ILE A 291 23.67 -12.06 -13.50
CA ILE A 291 24.42 -12.00 -14.75
C ILE A 291 25.47 -13.11 -14.74
N THR A 292 25.51 -13.90 -15.79
CA THR A 292 26.47 -14.98 -16.01
C THR A 292 27.23 -14.78 -17.32
N ALA A 293 28.20 -15.63 -17.57
CA ALA A 293 28.86 -15.66 -18.91
C ALA A 293 27.84 -16.09 -19.98
N SER A 294 27.97 -15.52 -21.17
CA SER A 294 27.18 -15.97 -22.34
C SER A 294 27.24 -17.47 -22.53
N GLY A 295 26.11 -18.08 -22.84
CA GLY A 295 25.95 -19.54 -22.99
C GLY A 295 25.69 -20.28 -21.67
N LYS A 296 25.60 -19.60 -20.52
CA LYS A 296 25.40 -20.24 -19.20
C LYS A 296 24.09 -19.79 -18.50
N GLY A 297 23.30 -18.93 -19.10
CA GLY A 297 22.06 -18.44 -18.56
C GLY A 297 20.82 -19.11 -19.14
N MET A 298 19.67 -18.93 -18.46
CA MET A 298 18.35 -19.32 -19.01
C MET A 298 17.90 -18.38 -20.12
N LEU A 299 18.38 -17.13 -20.10
CA LEU A 299 18.15 -16.11 -21.13
C LEU A 299 19.49 -15.56 -21.59
N GLU A 300 19.54 -15.12 -22.85
CA GLU A 300 20.74 -14.57 -23.47
C GLU A 300 20.45 -13.17 -24.03
N GLY A 301 21.40 -12.25 -23.87
CA GLY A 301 21.25 -10.90 -24.37
C GLY A 301 22.55 -10.12 -24.42
N LYS A 302 22.43 -8.84 -24.76
CA LYS A 302 23.53 -7.88 -24.77
C LYS A 302 23.23 -6.73 -23.83
N THR A 303 24.22 -6.32 -23.04
CA THR A 303 24.16 -5.16 -22.17
C THR A 303 24.00 -3.88 -22.99
N VAL A 304 22.93 -3.10 -22.71
CA VAL A 304 22.63 -1.88 -23.47
C VAL A 304 22.80 -0.62 -22.64
N ARG A 305 22.61 -0.70 -21.32
CA ARG A 305 22.68 0.48 -20.45
C ARG A 305 23.07 0.12 -19.03
N HIS A 306 23.77 1.06 -18.35
CA HIS A 306 24.02 1.01 -16.92
C HIS A 306 23.42 2.26 -16.26
N ILE A 307 22.70 2.08 -15.15
CA ILE A 307 22.13 3.17 -14.34
C ILE A 307 22.68 3.01 -12.93
N TYR A 308 23.49 3.98 -12.50
CA TYR A 308 24.09 3.99 -11.17
C TYR A 308 23.19 4.75 -10.19
N LEU A 309 22.71 4.07 -9.14
CA LEU A 309 21.80 4.60 -8.13
C LEU A 309 22.45 4.75 -6.74
N GLY A 310 23.78 4.70 -6.67
CA GLY A 310 24.54 4.77 -5.41
C GLY A 310 24.65 3.41 -4.74
N THR A 311 23.63 2.96 -4.04
CA THR A 311 23.59 1.64 -3.37
C THR A 311 23.43 0.48 -4.35
N ASP A 312 22.84 0.73 -5.49
CA ASP A 312 22.51 -0.28 -6.49
C ASP A 312 22.95 0.18 -7.88
N LEU A 313 23.14 -0.80 -8.76
CA LEU A 313 23.39 -0.63 -10.17
C LEU A 313 22.31 -1.39 -10.95
N HIS A 314 21.59 -0.72 -11.85
CA HIS A 314 20.68 -1.35 -12.79
C HIS A 314 21.39 -1.55 -14.13
N ILE A 315 21.34 -2.76 -14.64
CA ILE A 315 21.90 -3.16 -15.93
C ILE A 315 20.75 -3.58 -16.82
N GLU A 316 20.53 -2.81 -17.87
CA GLU A 316 19.56 -3.17 -18.92
C GLU A 316 20.22 -4.09 -19.94
N VAL A 317 19.57 -5.20 -20.21
CA VAL A 317 20.01 -6.23 -21.16
C VAL A 317 18.93 -6.40 -22.24
N SER A 318 19.29 -6.20 -23.49
CA SER A 318 18.44 -6.53 -24.65
C SER A 318 18.56 -8.01 -24.93
N LEU A 319 17.46 -8.75 -24.78
CA LEU A 319 17.41 -10.19 -25.07
C LEU A 319 17.48 -10.45 -26.57
N THR A 320 17.85 -11.65 -26.93
CA THR A 320 17.85 -12.13 -28.35
C THR A 320 16.45 -12.08 -28.97
N SER A 321 15.39 -12.10 -28.16
CA SER A 321 13.99 -11.91 -28.59
C SER A 321 13.62 -10.47 -28.95
N GLY A 322 14.49 -9.48 -28.62
CA GLY A 322 14.24 -8.05 -28.78
C GLY A 322 13.62 -7.37 -27.55
N SER A 323 13.15 -8.10 -26.54
CA SER A 323 12.67 -7.54 -25.29
C SER A 323 13.83 -7.09 -24.38
N HIS A 324 13.54 -6.20 -23.44
CA HIS A 324 14.51 -5.69 -22.47
C HIS A 324 14.25 -6.26 -21.09
N VAL A 325 15.34 -6.58 -20.38
CA VAL A 325 15.33 -7.07 -18.99
C VAL A 325 16.28 -6.21 -18.18
N THR A 326 15.82 -5.74 -17.02
CA THR A 326 16.63 -5.01 -16.04
C THR A 326 17.13 -5.99 -14.97
N VAL A 327 18.43 -5.95 -14.70
CA VAL A 327 19.07 -6.67 -13.59
C VAL A 327 19.51 -5.66 -12.56
N ARG A 328 19.09 -5.83 -11.30
CA ARG A 328 19.53 -5.02 -10.17
C ARG A 328 20.63 -5.73 -9.41
N MET A 329 21.79 -5.08 -9.31
CA MET A 329 22.95 -5.57 -8.58
C MET A 329 23.28 -4.60 -7.44
N GLN A 330 23.54 -5.12 -6.23
CA GLN A 330 24.02 -4.30 -5.14
C GLN A 330 25.42 -3.77 -5.47
N ASN A 331 25.62 -2.45 -5.33
CA ASN A 331 26.91 -1.83 -5.55
C ASN A 331 27.92 -2.31 -4.49
N SER A 332 28.93 -3.06 -4.90
CA SER A 332 30.02 -3.51 -4.03
C SER A 332 31.35 -3.43 -4.76
N THR A 333 32.45 -3.31 -4.02
CA THR A 333 33.81 -3.19 -4.57
C THR A 333 34.29 -4.41 -5.36
N GLN A 334 33.60 -5.54 -5.23
CA GLN A 334 33.98 -6.80 -5.89
C GLN A 334 33.11 -7.12 -7.13
N ILE A 335 32.15 -6.25 -7.46
CA ILE A 335 31.21 -6.52 -8.54
C ILE A 335 31.90 -6.37 -9.91
N LYS A 336 31.77 -7.38 -10.75
CA LYS A 336 32.18 -7.31 -12.17
C LYS A 336 30.99 -6.81 -12.99
N ILE A 337 31.07 -5.56 -13.44
CA ILE A 337 30.08 -4.95 -14.31
C ILE A 337 30.42 -5.34 -15.76
N PRO A 338 29.50 -5.98 -16.53
CA PRO A 338 29.77 -6.27 -17.94
C PRO A 338 29.85 -4.97 -18.73
N ASN A 339 30.72 -4.93 -19.75
CA ASN A 339 30.82 -3.77 -20.63
C ASN A 339 29.57 -3.56 -21.48
N LEU A 340 29.30 -2.33 -21.90
CA LEU A 340 28.24 -2.05 -22.87
C LEU A 340 28.47 -2.82 -24.17
N GLY A 341 27.43 -3.42 -24.71
CA GLY A 341 27.47 -4.30 -25.90
C GLY A 341 27.99 -5.72 -25.64
N GLN A 342 28.41 -6.02 -24.40
CA GLN A 342 28.88 -7.35 -24.04
C GLN A 342 27.73 -8.37 -24.04
N SER A 343 27.95 -9.53 -24.65
CA SER A 343 27.01 -10.66 -24.56
C SER A 343 27.07 -11.28 -23.16
N VAL A 344 25.93 -11.49 -22.57
CA VAL A 344 25.76 -12.03 -21.21
C VAL A 344 24.63 -13.04 -21.16
N GLY A 345 24.78 -14.04 -20.29
CA GLY A 345 23.67 -14.88 -19.86
C GLY A 345 22.97 -14.30 -18.64
N LEU A 346 21.68 -14.53 -18.54
CA LEU A 346 20.88 -14.19 -17.36
C LEU A 346 20.34 -15.47 -16.74
N ASP A 347 20.58 -15.63 -15.44
CA ASP A 347 20.15 -16.80 -14.69
C ASP A 347 19.32 -16.40 -13.49
N PHE A 348 18.34 -17.22 -13.09
CA PHE A 348 17.47 -17.00 -11.95
C PHE A 348 16.87 -18.31 -11.46
N GLU A 349 16.43 -18.33 -10.21
CA GLU A 349 15.71 -19.48 -9.68
C GLU A 349 14.28 -19.50 -10.23
N ALA A 350 13.83 -20.63 -10.76
CA ALA A 350 12.47 -20.79 -11.31
C ALA A 350 11.37 -20.46 -10.28
N SER A 351 11.65 -20.68 -8.98
CA SER A 351 10.78 -20.32 -7.86
C SER A 351 10.60 -18.81 -7.67
N SER A 352 11.53 -18.00 -8.19
CA SER A 352 11.48 -16.53 -8.13
C SER A 352 10.66 -15.91 -9.26
N ALA A 353 10.27 -16.72 -10.24
CA ALA A 353 9.45 -16.30 -11.37
C ALA A 353 7.98 -16.67 -11.15
N ARG A 354 7.07 -15.80 -11.60
CA ARG A 354 5.63 -16.01 -11.47
C ARG A 354 4.90 -15.75 -12.78
N LEU A 355 4.14 -16.76 -13.22
CA LEU A 355 3.22 -16.63 -14.35
C LEU A 355 2.00 -15.83 -13.90
N LEU A 356 1.69 -14.76 -14.62
CA LEU A 356 0.61 -13.81 -14.31
C LEU A 356 -0.62 -14.09 -15.18
N VAL A 357 -1.75 -13.55 -14.73
CA VAL A 357 -2.98 -13.33 -15.50
C VAL A 357 -2.93 -11.91 -16.08
N ASP A 358 -3.44 -11.70 -17.29
CA ASP A 358 -3.55 -10.40 -17.96
C ASP A 358 -4.59 -9.49 -17.28
#